data_14c227af00d27537915d40a636775b80
#
_entry.id   14c227af00d27537915d40a636775b80
#
_cell.length_a   1.000
_cell.length_b   1.000
_cell.length_c   1.000
_cell.angle_alpha   90.00
_cell.angle_beta   90.00
_cell.angle_gamma   90.00
#
_symmetry.space_group_name_H-M   'P 1'
#
loop_
_entity.id
_entity.type
_entity.pdbx_description
1 polymer ?
#
loop_
_entity_poly.entity_id
_entity_poly.type
_entity_poly.pdbx_seq_one_letter_code
_entity_poly.pdbx_strand_id
1 'polypeptide(L)'
;MTLARYGAALALLCGFGLLSPARAAECANRGQLDDAYCDANQDLVADIPAKTRDPSVIVFAYTPVEDPAVYENAFKPFTAHLAHCTGKRVVYYPVQSNSAEIEAMRSGRLTVAGFSTGPLGFAVNMAGAVPFAAKGTEKGPEGYNLIVVVKASSPYKTLADLKGKRVAHTAPSSNSGNLAPKALFPEQGLKPGEDYKVVYSGGHDKSALGVGTGDYDAAPVASDVFNRMVARGTIKGDDYRIIYTSEKFPSSGFAYAHDLKPELAEKLKQCFYDFRFPPDMVKDFEGDDRFAPITYLKDWAIVRKVAEDSGTPYNKAAYEREAAREAEAARKKAEGQAKP
;
A
#
# COMPACT_ATOMS: atom_id res chain seq x y z
N MET A 1 -2.55 -95.63 -5.04
CA MET A 1 -3.40 -94.90 -4.10
C MET A 1 -2.71 -93.60 -3.70
N THR A 2 -3.08 -92.51 -4.34
CA THR A 2 -2.49 -91.19 -4.00
C THR A 2 -3.57 -90.17 -4.26
N LEU A 3 -4.09 -89.55 -3.19
CA LEU A 3 -5.11 -88.51 -3.22
C LEU A 3 -4.48 -87.18 -3.56
N ALA A 4 -4.97 -86.53 -4.60
CA ALA A 4 -4.67 -85.15 -4.95
C ALA A 4 -5.62 -84.20 -4.17
N ARG A 5 -5.06 -83.19 -3.45
CA ARG A 5 -5.77 -82.12 -2.77
C ARG A 5 -5.73 -80.87 -3.66
N TYR A 6 -6.86 -80.44 -4.12
CA TYR A 6 -7.03 -79.13 -4.78
C TYR A 6 -7.17 -78.02 -3.73
N GLY A 7 -6.22 -77.11 -3.68
CA GLY A 7 -6.34 -75.87 -2.91
C GLY A 7 -6.87 -74.72 -3.81
N ALA A 8 -8.04 -74.21 -3.50
CA ALA A 8 -8.61 -73.02 -4.13
C ALA A 8 -7.97 -71.77 -3.53
N ALA A 9 -7.23 -71.04 -4.31
CA ALA A 9 -6.71 -69.69 -3.93
C ALA A 9 -7.80 -68.61 -4.24
N LEU A 10 -8.31 -68.00 -3.16
CA LEU A 10 -9.23 -66.85 -3.24
C LEU A 10 -8.40 -65.59 -3.43
N ALA A 11 -8.41 -65.02 -4.63
CA ALA A 11 -7.74 -63.72 -4.90
C ALA A 11 -8.65 -62.57 -4.42
N LEU A 12 -8.30 -61.92 -3.34
CA LEU A 12 -8.89 -60.65 -2.87
C LEU A 12 -8.41 -59.55 -3.81
N LEU A 13 -9.23 -59.06 -4.72
CA LEU A 13 -9.03 -57.82 -5.47
C LEU A 13 -9.29 -56.62 -4.54
N CYS A 14 -8.23 -56.09 -3.90
CA CYS A 14 -8.26 -54.77 -3.30
C CYS A 14 -8.37 -53.71 -4.42
N GLY A 15 -9.56 -53.23 -4.67
CA GLY A 15 -9.80 -52.07 -5.50
C GLY A 15 -9.18 -50.80 -4.84
N PHE A 16 -7.98 -50.43 -5.27
CA PHE A 16 -7.46 -49.08 -4.99
C PHE A 16 -8.29 -48.08 -5.79
N GLY A 17 -9.30 -47.49 -5.14
CA GLY A 17 -9.95 -46.30 -5.65
C GLY A 17 -8.93 -45.20 -5.75
N LEU A 18 -8.48 -44.85 -6.93
CA LEU A 18 -7.71 -43.64 -7.22
C LEU A 18 -8.62 -42.45 -6.88
N LEU A 19 -8.45 -41.93 -5.65
CA LEU A 19 -8.92 -40.59 -5.31
C LEU A 19 -8.14 -39.64 -6.20
N SER A 20 -8.75 -39.25 -7.33
CA SER A 20 -8.25 -38.12 -8.12
C SER A 20 -8.17 -36.92 -7.17
N PRO A 21 -7.02 -36.24 -7.07
CA PRO A 21 -6.98 -34.99 -6.34
C PRO A 21 -8.02 -34.06 -6.96
N ALA A 22 -8.91 -33.52 -6.14
CA ALA A 22 -9.84 -32.48 -6.58
C ALA A 22 -9.01 -31.37 -7.26
N ARG A 23 -9.11 -31.29 -8.57
CA ARG A 23 -8.48 -30.22 -9.36
C ARG A 23 -9.05 -28.93 -8.79
N ALA A 24 -8.19 -28.08 -8.22
CA ALA A 24 -8.56 -26.72 -7.92
C ALA A 24 -9.21 -26.13 -9.17
N ALA A 25 -10.38 -25.52 -9.02
CA ALA A 25 -11.09 -24.92 -10.15
C ALA A 25 -10.08 -24.02 -10.88
N GLU A 26 -9.90 -24.27 -12.18
CA GLU A 26 -8.95 -23.53 -13.00
C GLU A 26 -9.39 -22.06 -12.99
N CYS A 27 -8.50 -21.16 -12.54
CA CYS A 27 -8.79 -19.74 -12.50
C CYS A 27 -8.95 -19.19 -13.91
N ALA A 28 -10.17 -18.82 -14.28
CA ALA A 28 -10.52 -18.38 -15.63
C ALA A 28 -9.90 -17.02 -15.99
N ASN A 29 -9.70 -16.17 -15.00
CA ASN A 29 -9.06 -14.86 -15.14
C ASN A 29 -8.28 -14.53 -13.86
N ARG A 30 -7.07 -14.01 -14.02
CA ARG A 30 -6.19 -13.62 -12.91
C ARG A 30 -5.60 -12.23 -13.06
N GLY A 31 -5.46 -11.76 -14.30
CA GLY A 31 -4.78 -10.50 -14.57
C GLY A 31 -3.36 -10.47 -13.99
N GLN A 32 -3.06 -9.49 -13.16
CA GLN A 32 -1.76 -9.33 -12.46
C GLN A 32 -1.77 -9.89 -11.03
N LEU A 33 -2.86 -10.51 -10.57
CA LEU A 33 -2.93 -11.12 -9.24
C LEU A 33 -1.92 -12.26 -9.09
N ASP A 34 -1.41 -12.47 -7.86
CA ASP A 34 -0.56 -13.63 -7.51
C ASP A 34 -1.31 -14.94 -7.75
N ASP A 35 -0.54 -16.02 -7.92
CA ASP A 35 -1.08 -17.36 -8.23
C ASP A 35 -2.09 -17.90 -7.21
N ALA A 36 -2.12 -17.33 -6.01
CA ALA A 36 -3.07 -17.68 -4.96
C ALA A 36 -4.49 -17.13 -5.20
N TYR A 37 -4.69 -16.17 -6.12
CA TYR A 37 -5.94 -15.42 -6.30
C TYR A 37 -6.53 -15.60 -7.70
N CYS A 38 -7.85 -15.42 -7.78
CA CYS A 38 -8.63 -15.33 -9.01
C CYS A 38 -9.41 -14.02 -9.04
N ASP A 39 -9.74 -13.56 -10.25
CA ASP A 39 -10.57 -12.39 -10.55
C ASP A 39 -11.59 -12.78 -11.62
N ALA A 40 -12.57 -13.63 -11.27
CA ALA A 40 -13.60 -14.07 -12.20
C ALA A 40 -14.53 -12.92 -12.60
N ASN A 41 -14.70 -11.93 -11.71
CA ASN A 41 -15.55 -10.76 -11.91
C ASN A 41 -14.90 -9.68 -12.79
N GLN A 42 -13.60 -9.78 -13.06
CA GLN A 42 -12.82 -8.81 -13.84
C GLN A 42 -12.84 -7.38 -13.25
N ASP A 43 -12.88 -7.29 -11.93
CA ASP A 43 -12.84 -6.03 -11.19
C ASP A 43 -11.44 -5.70 -10.63
N LEU A 44 -10.44 -6.51 -10.99
CA LEU A 44 -9.02 -6.41 -10.64
C LEU A 44 -8.73 -6.66 -9.16
N VAL A 45 -9.63 -7.27 -8.42
CA VAL A 45 -9.42 -7.69 -7.03
C VAL A 45 -9.65 -9.20 -6.87
N ALA A 46 -9.11 -9.77 -5.80
CA ALA A 46 -9.25 -11.19 -5.53
C ALA A 46 -10.70 -11.57 -5.20
N ASP A 47 -11.20 -12.62 -5.85
CA ASP A 47 -12.49 -13.23 -5.52
C ASP A 47 -12.51 -13.75 -4.07
N ILE A 48 -13.71 -13.86 -3.50
CA ILE A 48 -13.93 -14.46 -2.19
C ILE A 48 -13.61 -15.97 -2.28
N PRO A 49 -12.68 -16.51 -1.48
CA PRO A 49 -12.33 -17.92 -1.53
C PRO A 49 -13.42 -18.81 -0.93
N ALA A 50 -13.40 -20.10 -1.26
CA ALA A 50 -14.35 -21.07 -0.69
C ALA A 50 -14.26 -21.17 0.84
N LYS A 51 -13.07 -20.91 1.42
CA LYS A 51 -12.85 -20.90 2.87
C LYS A 51 -12.64 -19.46 3.34
N THR A 52 -13.62 -18.92 4.05
CA THR A 52 -13.58 -17.59 4.65
C THR A 52 -13.31 -17.63 6.14
N ARG A 53 -12.85 -16.52 6.71
CA ARG A 53 -12.57 -16.35 8.15
C ARG A 53 -13.42 -15.24 8.77
N ASP A 54 -13.71 -15.41 10.06
CA ASP A 54 -14.40 -14.42 10.90
C ASP A 54 -13.58 -14.21 12.18
N PRO A 55 -12.50 -13.40 12.13
CA PRO A 55 -11.63 -13.23 13.29
C PRO A 55 -12.36 -12.57 14.45
N SER A 56 -12.06 -13.01 15.69
CA SER A 56 -12.58 -12.41 16.92
C SER A 56 -11.93 -11.04 17.22
N VAL A 57 -10.79 -10.75 16.60
CA VAL A 57 -10.05 -9.51 16.73
C VAL A 57 -9.85 -8.91 15.34
N ILE A 58 -10.25 -7.67 15.17
CA ILE A 58 -9.93 -6.88 13.98
C ILE A 58 -8.56 -6.25 14.18
N VAL A 59 -7.63 -6.57 13.31
CA VAL A 59 -6.31 -5.96 13.28
C VAL A 59 -6.30 -4.90 12.18
N PHE A 60 -6.14 -3.64 12.59
CA PHE A 60 -6.12 -2.46 11.72
C PHE A 60 -4.71 -1.88 11.64
N ALA A 61 -4.24 -1.56 10.45
CA ALA A 61 -2.99 -0.86 10.20
C ALA A 61 -3.20 0.36 9.31
N TYR A 62 -2.24 1.27 9.33
CA TYR A 62 -2.16 2.38 8.38
C TYR A 62 -0.72 2.59 7.93
N THR A 63 -0.56 2.82 6.66
CA THR A 63 0.72 2.95 5.95
C THR A 63 1.68 3.96 6.59
N PRO A 64 3.00 3.65 6.65
CA PRO A 64 4.00 4.51 7.30
C PRO A 64 4.52 5.60 6.34
N VAL A 65 3.67 6.52 5.89
CA VAL A 65 4.08 7.65 5.03
C VAL A 65 4.82 8.76 5.80
N GLU A 66 4.64 8.77 7.12
CA GLU A 66 5.32 9.57 8.14
C GLU A 66 5.68 8.63 9.32
N ASP A 67 6.07 9.21 10.48
CA ASP A 67 6.24 8.43 11.70
C ASP A 67 4.96 7.66 12.05
N PRO A 68 5.02 6.33 12.21
CA PRO A 68 3.84 5.50 12.51
C PRO A 68 3.07 5.92 13.76
N ALA A 69 3.73 6.50 14.77
CA ALA A 69 3.09 6.96 16.00
C ALA A 69 2.07 8.09 15.78
N VAL A 70 2.28 8.90 14.74
CA VAL A 70 1.33 9.96 14.34
C VAL A 70 -0.02 9.35 13.98
N TYR A 71 0.00 8.29 13.19
CA TYR A 71 -1.24 7.64 12.72
C TYR A 71 -1.92 6.80 13.79
N GLU A 72 -1.18 6.14 14.67
CA GLU A 72 -1.78 5.44 15.80
C GLU A 72 -2.64 6.38 16.63
N ASN A 73 -2.13 7.59 16.91
CA ASN A 73 -2.89 8.59 17.66
C ASN A 73 -4.09 9.13 16.87
N ALA A 74 -3.89 9.48 15.60
CA ALA A 74 -4.95 10.04 14.74
C ALA A 74 -6.12 9.04 14.56
N PHE A 75 -5.84 7.73 14.48
CA PHE A 75 -6.87 6.71 14.29
C PHE A 75 -7.50 6.16 15.60
N LYS A 76 -7.10 6.63 16.80
CA LYS A 76 -7.74 6.20 18.07
C LYS A 76 -9.25 6.36 18.08
N PRO A 77 -9.85 7.49 17.67
CA PRO A 77 -11.31 7.64 17.62
C PRO A 77 -11.97 6.64 16.67
N PHE A 78 -11.33 6.39 15.52
CA PHE A 78 -11.82 5.45 14.52
C PHE A 78 -11.74 3.99 15.02
N THR A 79 -10.64 3.56 15.62
CA THR A 79 -10.52 2.19 16.15
C THR A 79 -11.51 1.92 17.27
N ALA A 80 -11.81 2.91 18.11
CA ALA A 80 -12.86 2.82 19.13
C ALA A 80 -14.26 2.70 18.49
N HIS A 81 -14.58 3.51 17.46
CA HIS A 81 -15.80 3.40 16.69
C HIS A 81 -15.94 2.03 16.03
N LEU A 82 -14.87 1.55 15.38
CA LEU A 82 -14.86 0.26 14.69
C LEU A 82 -15.12 -0.90 15.67
N ALA A 83 -14.55 -0.84 16.88
CA ALA A 83 -14.83 -1.83 17.94
C ALA A 83 -16.30 -1.81 18.37
N HIS A 84 -16.87 -0.65 18.61
CA HIS A 84 -18.28 -0.49 18.96
C HIS A 84 -19.21 -0.98 17.85
N CYS A 85 -18.95 -0.53 16.61
CA CYS A 85 -19.77 -0.82 15.45
C CYS A 85 -19.76 -2.31 15.09
N THR A 86 -18.60 -2.99 15.17
CA THR A 86 -18.48 -4.41 14.83
C THR A 86 -18.78 -5.35 15.98
N GLY A 87 -18.77 -4.86 17.22
CA GLY A 87 -18.85 -5.70 18.42
C GLY A 87 -17.59 -6.56 18.65
N LYS A 88 -16.48 -6.27 17.95
CA LYS A 88 -15.23 -7.04 18.06
C LYS A 88 -14.14 -6.18 18.71
N ARG A 89 -13.15 -6.82 19.31
CA ARG A 89 -11.94 -6.13 19.76
C ARG A 89 -11.16 -5.63 18.53
N VAL A 90 -10.70 -4.39 18.56
CA VAL A 90 -9.85 -3.79 17.52
C VAL A 90 -8.47 -3.53 18.10
N VAL A 91 -7.43 -3.85 17.33
CA VAL A 91 -6.03 -3.59 17.66
C VAL A 91 -5.39 -2.83 16.52
N TYR A 92 -4.75 -1.70 16.83
CA TYR A 92 -3.88 -1.02 15.88
C TYR A 92 -2.54 -1.77 15.79
N TYR A 93 -2.09 -2.05 14.57
CA TYR A 93 -0.83 -2.74 14.30
C TYR A 93 0.14 -1.77 13.62
N PRO A 94 1.15 -1.25 14.32
CA PRO A 94 2.12 -0.34 13.73
C PRO A 94 3.00 -1.09 12.73
N VAL A 95 3.07 -0.57 11.51
CA VAL A 95 3.93 -1.08 10.43
C VAL A 95 5.10 -0.14 10.19
N GLN A 96 6.26 -0.70 9.84
CA GLN A 96 7.50 0.08 9.67
C GLN A 96 7.85 0.34 8.20
N SER A 97 7.22 -0.39 7.27
CA SER A 97 7.44 -0.25 5.83
C SER A 97 6.23 -0.72 5.04
N ASN A 98 6.16 -0.28 3.78
CA ASN A 98 5.08 -0.69 2.88
C ASN A 98 5.08 -2.21 2.63
N SER A 99 6.26 -2.80 2.43
CA SER A 99 6.38 -4.26 2.22
C SER A 99 5.98 -5.05 3.46
N ALA A 100 6.31 -4.57 4.67
CA ALA A 100 5.88 -5.21 5.91
C ALA A 100 4.36 -5.17 6.09
N GLU A 101 3.69 -4.09 5.66
CA GLU A 101 2.23 -3.97 5.68
C GLU A 101 1.57 -4.96 4.72
N ILE A 102 2.06 -5.05 3.49
CA ILE A 102 1.58 -5.99 2.47
C ILE A 102 1.75 -7.43 2.95
N GLU A 103 2.92 -7.80 3.49
CA GLU A 103 3.17 -9.13 4.03
C GLU A 103 2.31 -9.46 5.27
N ALA A 104 2.00 -8.47 6.09
CA ALA A 104 1.10 -8.65 7.21
C ALA A 104 -0.34 -8.95 6.73
N MET A 105 -0.81 -8.31 5.65
CA MET A 105 -2.09 -8.63 5.01
C MET A 105 -2.04 -10.02 4.38
N ARG A 106 -1.03 -10.32 3.56
CA ARG A 106 -0.85 -11.59 2.85
C ARG A 106 -0.78 -12.80 3.80
N SER A 107 -0.14 -12.64 4.95
CA SER A 107 -0.04 -13.68 5.98
C SER A 107 -1.26 -13.80 6.91
N GLY A 108 -2.34 -13.03 6.64
CA GLY A 108 -3.57 -13.05 7.44
C GLY A 108 -3.48 -12.33 8.80
N ARG A 109 -2.37 -11.63 9.08
CA ARG A 109 -2.20 -10.85 10.32
C ARG A 109 -3.01 -9.57 10.36
N LEU A 110 -3.33 -8.98 9.21
CA LEU A 110 -4.21 -7.83 9.11
C LEU A 110 -5.63 -8.26 8.70
N THR A 111 -6.62 -7.56 9.21
CA THR A 111 -8.03 -7.71 8.82
C THR A 111 -8.43 -6.62 7.84
N VAL A 112 -8.04 -5.38 8.12
CA VAL A 112 -8.29 -4.19 7.32
C VAL A 112 -7.13 -3.23 7.50
N ALA A 113 -6.73 -2.56 6.43
CA ALA A 113 -5.63 -1.59 6.49
C ALA A 113 -5.83 -0.43 5.50
N GLY A 114 -5.22 0.71 5.81
CA GLY A 114 -5.11 1.84 4.90
C GLY A 114 -3.74 1.87 4.24
N PHE A 115 -3.66 1.44 2.99
CA PHE A 115 -2.42 1.43 2.21
C PHE A 115 -2.20 2.77 1.51
N SER A 116 -0.95 3.23 1.43
CA SER A 116 -0.63 4.38 0.60
C SER A 116 -0.85 4.10 -0.89
N THR A 117 -0.96 5.14 -1.68
CA THR A 117 -1.44 5.10 -3.08
C THR A 117 -0.73 4.06 -3.95
N GLY A 118 0.61 4.04 -3.96
CA GLY A 118 1.39 3.08 -4.75
C GLY A 118 1.32 1.66 -4.19
N PRO A 119 1.64 1.44 -2.90
CA PRO A 119 1.59 0.12 -2.25
C PRO A 119 0.24 -0.59 -2.32
N LEU A 120 -0.89 0.13 -2.41
CA LEU A 120 -2.20 -0.50 -2.55
C LEU A 120 -2.28 -1.44 -3.77
N GLY A 121 -1.68 -1.07 -4.90
CA GLY A 121 -1.67 -1.95 -6.08
C GLY A 121 -0.96 -3.27 -5.82
N PHE A 122 0.16 -3.26 -5.10
CA PHE A 122 0.82 -4.49 -4.66
C PHE A 122 0.01 -5.24 -3.59
N ALA A 123 -0.64 -4.53 -2.66
CA ALA A 123 -1.50 -5.18 -1.66
C ALA A 123 -2.68 -5.93 -2.31
N VAL A 124 -3.30 -5.34 -3.33
CA VAL A 124 -4.35 -5.99 -4.13
C VAL A 124 -3.82 -7.24 -4.78
N ASN A 125 -2.73 -7.13 -5.54
CA ASN A 125 -2.27 -8.22 -6.39
C ASN A 125 -1.52 -9.31 -5.63
N MET A 126 -0.75 -8.96 -4.57
CA MET A 126 0.09 -9.91 -3.83
C MET A 126 -0.49 -10.37 -2.51
N ALA A 127 -1.46 -9.64 -1.94
CA ALA A 127 -2.01 -9.95 -0.62
C ALA A 127 -3.54 -10.12 -0.61
N GLY A 128 -4.21 -10.06 -1.77
CA GLY A 128 -5.66 -10.16 -1.87
C GLY A 128 -6.40 -9.07 -1.11
N ALA A 129 -5.82 -7.88 -1.01
CA ALA A 129 -6.50 -6.72 -0.42
C ALA A 129 -7.65 -6.28 -1.33
N VAL A 130 -8.82 -6.03 -0.75
CA VAL A 130 -10.03 -5.56 -1.47
C VAL A 130 -10.29 -4.10 -1.10
N PRO A 131 -9.89 -3.12 -1.93
CA PRO A 131 -10.11 -1.71 -1.67
C PRO A 131 -11.59 -1.35 -1.69
N PHE A 132 -12.03 -0.53 -0.73
CA PHE A 132 -13.42 -0.13 -0.63
C PHE A 132 -13.65 1.32 -0.19
N ALA A 133 -12.66 1.95 0.46
CA ALA A 133 -12.80 3.32 0.95
C ALA A 133 -11.51 4.12 0.78
N ALA A 134 -11.65 5.44 0.66
CA ALA A 134 -10.58 6.42 0.83
C ALA A 134 -11.08 7.54 1.74
N LYS A 135 -10.14 8.35 2.28
CA LYS A 135 -10.54 9.58 2.99
C LYS A 135 -11.13 10.58 2.00
N GLY A 136 -12.04 11.39 2.47
CA GLY A 136 -12.70 12.40 1.65
C GLY A 136 -13.73 13.23 2.39
N THR A 137 -14.56 13.89 1.61
CA THR A 137 -15.64 14.76 2.06
C THR A 137 -16.99 14.25 1.55
N GLU A 138 -18.05 14.99 1.76
CA GLU A 138 -19.37 14.73 1.18
C GLU A 138 -19.33 14.67 -0.36
N LYS A 139 -18.36 15.34 -0.98
CA LYS A 139 -18.18 15.38 -2.43
C LYS A 139 -17.53 14.10 -2.99
N GLY A 140 -17.02 13.23 -2.14
CA GLY A 140 -16.36 11.99 -2.50
C GLY A 140 -14.93 11.90 -2.00
N PRO A 141 -14.16 10.90 -2.50
CA PRO A 141 -12.76 10.72 -2.12
C PRO A 141 -11.91 11.91 -2.55
N GLU A 142 -11.03 12.35 -1.67
CA GLU A 142 -10.07 13.41 -1.97
C GLU A 142 -8.73 12.82 -2.43
N GLY A 143 -7.90 13.69 -3.00
CA GLY A 143 -6.60 13.32 -3.55
C GLY A 143 -5.52 14.32 -3.16
N TYR A 144 -4.31 14.01 -3.60
CA TYR A 144 -3.14 14.83 -3.37
C TYR A 144 -2.30 14.95 -4.65
N ASN A 145 -1.36 15.90 -4.67
CA ASN A 145 -0.41 16.07 -5.78
C ASN A 145 0.97 15.55 -5.37
N LEU A 146 1.72 15.00 -6.29
CA LEU A 146 3.16 14.97 -6.18
C LEU A 146 3.65 16.40 -6.31
N ILE A 147 4.41 16.89 -5.33
CA ILE A 147 5.15 18.14 -5.41
C ILE A 147 6.65 17.86 -5.30
N VAL A 148 7.48 18.63 -6.01
CA VAL A 148 8.93 18.60 -5.81
C VAL A 148 9.33 19.83 -5.04
N VAL A 149 9.87 19.60 -3.84
CA VAL A 149 10.34 20.68 -2.96
C VAL A 149 11.86 20.79 -3.00
N VAL A 150 12.33 22.02 -2.94
CA VAL A 150 13.74 22.41 -2.79
C VAL A 150 13.84 23.46 -1.69
N LYS A 151 15.03 23.68 -1.13
CA LYS A 151 15.25 24.79 -0.18
C LYS A 151 14.97 26.13 -0.87
N ALA A 152 14.21 27.02 -0.24
CA ALA A 152 13.84 28.33 -0.81
C ALA A 152 15.06 29.16 -1.23
N SER A 153 16.16 29.07 -0.45
CA SER A 153 17.42 29.75 -0.72
C SER A 153 18.28 29.10 -1.82
N SER A 154 17.90 27.89 -2.33
CA SER A 154 18.64 27.21 -3.39
C SER A 154 18.45 27.91 -4.75
N PRO A 155 19.39 27.73 -5.69
CA PRO A 155 19.25 28.27 -7.04
C PRO A 155 18.22 27.51 -7.90
N TYR A 156 17.72 26.34 -7.46
CA TYR A 156 16.86 25.45 -8.24
C TYR A 156 15.45 26.03 -8.41
N LYS A 157 14.97 26.11 -9.64
CA LYS A 157 13.65 26.67 -10.01
C LYS A 157 12.81 25.73 -10.86
N THR A 158 13.45 24.74 -11.50
CA THR A 158 12.83 23.78 -12.42
C THR A 158 13.37 22.38 -12.18
N LEU A 159 12.71 21.36 -12.72
CA LEU A 159 13.22 19.99 -12.67
C LEU A 159 14.58 19.85 -13.36
N ALA A 160 14.84 20.60 -14.43
CA ALA A 160 16.10 20.54 -15.17
C ALA A 160 17.31 20.94 -14.31
N ASP A 161 17.12 21.81 -13.30
CA ASP A 161 18.17 22.22 -12.38
C ASP A 161 18.64 21.10 -11.44
N LEU A 162 17.92 19.99 -11.40
CA LEU A 162 18.22 18.84 -10.54
C LEU A 162 19.21 17.85 -11.19
N LYS A 163 19.70 18.10 -12.42
CA LYS A 163 20.72 17.25 -13.05
C LYS A 163 21.99 17.20 -12.20
N GLY A 164 22.49 16.00 -11.94
CA GLY A 164 23.66 15.75 -11.10
C GLY A 164 23.43 15.90 -9.58
N LYS A 165 22.20 16.18 -9.13
CA LYS A 165 21.87 16.44 -7.73
C LYS A 165 21.50 15.17 -6.96
N ARG A 166 21.40 15.29 -5.63
CA ARG A 166 20.91 14.24 -4.73
C ARG A 166 19.43 14.50 -4.45
N VAL A 167 18.57 13.64 -4.96
CA VAL A 167 17.11 13.78 -4.79
C VAL A 167 16.60 12.67 -3.86
N ALA A 168 15.94 13.07 -2.79
CA ALA A 168 15.38 12.15 -1.81
C ALA A 168 14.04 11.59 -2.29
N HIS A 169 14.07 10.40 -2.88
CA HIS A 169 12.87 9.59 -3.02
C HIS A 169 12.45 9.00 -1.67
N THR A 170 11.17 8.65 -1.48
CA THR A 170 10.70 8.17 -0.16
C THR A 170 10.95 6.67 0.02
N ALA A 171 10.21 5.85 -0.69
CA ALA A 171 10.32 4.40 -0.68
C ALA A 171 10.14 3.87 -2.12
N PRO A 172 10.70 2.71 -2.46
CA PRO A 172 10.64 2.15 -3.82
C PRO A 172 9.22 2.00 -4.38
N SER A 173 8.25 1.60 -3.57
CA SER A 173 6.84 1.42 -3.95
C SER A 173 5.98 2.69 -3.82
N SER A 174 6.52 3.80 -3.29
CA SER A 174 5.77 5.05 -3.11
C SER A 174 5.32 5.64 -4.44
N ASN A 175 4.04 6.02 -4.57
CA ASN A 175 3.53 6.68 -5.76
C ASN A 175 4.24 8.02 -6.01
N SER A 176 3.94 9.06 -5.23
CA SER A 176 4.54 10.40 -5.42
C SER A 176 6.02 10.47 -5.07
N GLY A 177 6.50 9.60 -4.18
CA GLY A 177 7.90 9.60 -3.77
C GLY A 177 8.84 8.82 -4.70
N ASN A 178 8.35 8.01 -5.65
CA ASN A 178 9.22 7.23 -6.54
C ASN A 178 8.59 6.87 -7.89
N LEU A 179 7.40 6.25 -7.94
CA LEU A 179 6.83 5.74 -9.20
C LEU A 179 6.44 6.88 -10.13
N ALA A 180 5.70 7.87 -9.64
CA ALA A 180 5.29 9.03 -10.43
C ALA A 180 6.47 9.88 -10.92
N PRO A 181 7.52 10.17 -10.13
CA PRO A 181 8.76 10.73 -10.66
C PRO A 181 9.35 9.93 -11.82
N LYS A 182 9.40 8.59 -11.73
CA LYS A 182 9.92 7.74 -12.81
C LYS A 182 9.06 7.77 -14.07
N ALA A 183 7.73 7.90 -13.91
CA ALA A 183 6.81 7.97 -15.03
C ALA A 183 6.76 9.35 -15.68
N LEU A 184 6.77 10.44 -14.88
CA LEU A 184 6.44 11.79 -15.34
C LEU A 184 7.67 12.66 -15.64
N PHE A 185 8.78 12.49 -14.91
CA PHE A 185 9.95 13.36 -15.11
C PHE A 185 10.69 13.14 -16.42
N PRO A 186 10.75 11.94 -17.04
CA PRO A 186 11.36 11.75 -18.35
C PRO A 186 10.75 12.64 -19.43
N GLU A 187 9.45 12.89 -19.42
CA GLU A 187 8.76 13.81 -20.33
C GLU A 187 9.19 15.28 -20.11
N GLN A 188 9.70 15.60 -18.92
CA GLN A 188 10.27 16.91 -18.58
C GLN A 188 11.79 16.96 -18.76
N GLY A 189 12.39 15.96 -19.42
CA GLY A 189 13.82 15.90 -19.70
C GLY A 189 14.70 15.57 -18.48
N LEU A 190 14.14 14.91 -17.45
CA LEU A 190 14.87 14.52 -16.24
C LEU A 190 14.58 13.05 -15.87
N LYS A 191 15.57 12.17 -16.04
CA LYS A 191 15.43 10.74 -15.77
C LYS A 191 15.97 10.37 -14.39
N PRO A 192 15.12 9.86 -13.47
CA PRO A 192 15.56 9.38 -12.16
C PRO A 192 16.60 8.27 -12.26
N GLY A 193 17.71 8.41 -11.54
CA GLY A 193 18.80 7.43 -11.50
C GLY A 193 19.82 7.55 -12.65
N GLU A 194 19.48 8.23 -13.76
CA GLU A 194 20.39 8.58 -14.85
C GLU A 194 20.88 10.03 -14.70
N ASP A 195 19.95 10.99 -14.70
CA ASP A 195 20.25 12.41 -14.64
C ASP A 195 20.53 12.94 -13.23
N TYR A 196 20.07 12.24 -12.19
CA TYR A 196 20.32 12.58 -10.80
C TYR A 196 20.44 11.36 -9.90
N LYS A 197 21.07 11.52 -8.72
CA LYS A 197 21.24 10.44 -7.74
C LYS A 197 19.96 10.29 -6.89
N VAL A 198 19.29 9.15 -7.01
CA VAL A 198 18.18 8.76 -6.13
C VAL A 198 18.71 8.26 -4.79
N VAL A 199 18.15 8.79 -3.68
CA VAL A 199 18.40 8.32 -2.31
C VAL A 199 17.07 8.04 -1.65
N TYR A 200 16.85 6.86 -1.09
CA TYR A 200 15.62 6.54 -0.37
C TYR A 200 15.68 7.01 1.08
N SER A 201 14.81 7.98 1.44
CA SER A 201 14.74 8.57 2.79
C SER A 201 13.94 7.71 3.77
N GLY A 202 12.99 6.92 3.26
CA GLY A 202 12.09 6.06 4.03
C GLY A 202 10.79 6.75 4.50
N GLY A 203 10.51 7.99 4.10
CA GLY A 203 9.26 8.70 4.43
C GLY A 203 9.21 10.09 3.80
N HIS A 204 8.01 10.64 3.59
CA HIS A 204 7.84 11.99 3.05
C HIS A 204 8.32 13.06 4.02
N ASP A 205 8.09 12.86 5.31
CA ASP A 205 8.60 13.70 6.40
C ASP A 205 10.12 13.78 6.39
N LYS A 206 10.79 12.64 6.30
CA LYS A 206 12.26 12.53 6.24
C LYS A 206 12.84 13.17 4.98
N SER A 207 12.14 13.02 3.85
CA SER A 207 12.51 13.68 2.58
C SER A 207 12.46 15.20 2.72
N ALA A 208 11.35 15.75 3.22
CA ALA A 208 11.16 17.19 3.38
C ALA A 208 12.15 17.77 4.40
N LEU A 209 12.31 17.12 5.57
CA LEU A 209 13.29 17.55 6.58
C LEU A 209 14.71 17.57 6.02
N GLY A 210 15.11 16.52 5.29
CA GLY A 210 16.44 16.42 4.70
C GLY A 210 16.71 17.49 3.61
N VAL A 211 15.68 17.98 2.91
CA VAL A 211 15.80 19.15 2.05
C VAL A 211 16.03 20.41 2.90
N GLY A 212 15.26 20.59 3.98
CA GLY A 212 15.40 21.75 4.88
C GLY A 212 16.79 21.82 5.53
N THR A 213 17.37 20.70 5.95
CA THR A 213 18.72 20.60 6.53
C THR A 213 19.84 20.70 5.47
N GLY A 214 19.54 20.41 4.20
CA GLY A 214 20.54 20.40 3.12
C GLY A 214 21.18 19.04 2.89
N ASP A 215 20.67 17.97 3.51
CA ASP A 215 21.11 16.59 3.25
C ASP A 215 20.74 16.14 1.82
N TYR A 216 19.69 16.74 1.27
CA TYR A 216 19.22 16.51 -0.11
C TYR A 216 19.00 17.83 -0.83
N ASP A 217 19.23 17.85 -2.13
CA ASP A 217 19.02 19.04 -2.97
C ASP A 217 17.53 19.27 -3.25
N ALA A 218 16.75 18.17 -3.41
CA ALA A 218 15.32 18.19 -3.70
C ALA A 218 14.65 16.91 -3.20
N ALA A 219 13.32 16.94 -3.12
CA ALA A 219 12.51 15.76 -2.83
C ALA A 219 11.15 15.81 -3.52
N PRO A 220 10.73 14.76 -4.25
CA PRO A 220 9.36 14.50 -4.59
C PRO A 220 8.60 14.00 -3.35
N VAL A 221 7.58 14.73 -2.92
CA VAL A 221 6.79 14.44 -1.73
C VAL A 221 5.30 14.52 -2.03
N ALA A 222 4.49 13.91 -1.18
CA ALA A 222 3.05 14.05 -1.20
C ALA A 222 2.65 15.42 -0.60
N SER A 223 1.83 16.18 -1.34
CA SER A 223 1.43 17.54 -0.94
C SER A 223 0.70 17.55 0.40
N ASP A 224 -0.17 16.58 0.65
CA ASP A 224 -0.92 16.43 1.89
C ASP A 224 0.01 16.19 3.11
N VAL A 225 1.08 15.40 2.96
CA VAL A 225 2.08 15.22 4.03
C VAL A 225 2.86 16.51 4.27
N PHE A 226 3.30 17.17 3.19
CA PHE A 226 4.04 18.44 3.30
C PHE A 226 3.21 19.51 4.02
N ASN A 227 1.94 19.67 3.63
CA ASN A 227 1.04 20.64 4.24
C ASN A 227 0.77 20.35 5.72
N ARG A 228 0.57 19.06 6.09
CA ARG A 228 0.42 18.66 7.49
C ARG A 228 1.66 18.98 8.32
N MET A 229 2.87 18.78 7.77
CA MET A 229 4.12 19.15 8.45
C MET A 229 4.19 20.66 8.70
N VAL A 230 3.77 21.48 7.75
CA VAL A 230 3.67 22.94 7.90
C VAL A 230 2.62 23.31 8.96
N ALA A 231 1.41 22.72 8.88
CA ALA A 231 0.33 23.00 9.83
C ALA A 231 0.65 22.60 11.27
N ARG A 232 1.48 21.56 11.46
CA ARG A 232 1.98 21.13 12.77
C ARG A 232 3.22 21.93 13.24
N GLY A 233 3.77 22.81 12.41
CA GLY A 233 4.99 23.56 12.70
C GLY A 233 6.27 22.71 12.70
N THR A 234 6.22 21.49 12.14
CA THR A 234 7.39 20.61 11.99
C THR A 234 8.42 21.21 11.03
N ILE A 235 7.91 21.89 9.99
CA ILE A 235 8.70 22.69 9.03
C ILE A 235 8.03 24.05 8.82
N LYS A 236 8.81 25.02 8.33
CA LYS A 236 8.29 26.33 7.91
C LYS A 236 8.13 26.30 6.38
N GLY A 237 6.91 26.53 5.88
CA GLY A 237 6.61 26.50 4.45
C GLY A 237 7.51 27.44 3.63
N ASP A 238 7.80 28.64 4.17
CA ASP A 238 8.64 29.65 3.51
C ASP A 238 10.11 29.23 3.35
N ASP A 239 10.57 28.21 4.07
CA ASP A 239 11.93 27.66 3.90
C ASP A 239 12.04 26.79 2.64
N TYR A 240 10.91 26.51 1.97
CA TYR A 240 10.83 25.64 0.80
C TYR A 240 10.27 26.37 -0.42
N ARG A 241 10.68 25.91 -1.60
CA ARG A 241 10.09 26.26 -2.89
C ARG A 241 9.59 25.00 -3.57
N ILE A 242 8.34 25.03 -4.07
CA ILE A 242 7.80 23.99 -4.94
C ILE A 242 8.20 24.33 -6.38
N ILE A 243 8.89 23.41 -7.05
CA ILE A 243 9.37 23.58 -8.44
C ILE A 243 8.63 22.71 -9.45
N TYR A 244 7.76 21.79 -8.97
CA TYR A 244 6.90 20.95 -9.78
C TYR A 244 5.67 20.54 -9.00
N THR A 245 4.53 20.44 -9.70
CA THR A 245 3.27 19.92 -9.16
C THR A 245 2.61 19.05 -10.23
N SER A 246 2.24 17.81 -9.88
CA SER A 246 1.53 16.91 -10.79
C SER A 246 0.02 17.14 -10.79
N GLU A 247 -0.70 16.43 -11.68
CA GLU A 247 -2.12 16.17 -11.51
C GLU A 247 -2.40 15.44 -10.19
N LYS A 248 -3.67 15.45 -9.74
CA LYS A 248 -4.08 14.77 -8.50
C LYS A 248 -4.04 13.25 -8.63
N PHE A 249 -3.53 12.61 -7.61
CA PHE A 249 -3.64 11.17 -7.35
C PHE A 249 -4.64 10.90 -6.21
N PRO A 250 -5.30 9.73 -6.20
CA PRO A 250 -6.10 9.34 -5.04
C PRO A 250 -5.22 9.24 -3.79
N SER A 251 -5.78 9.57 -2.64
CA SER A 251 -5.09 9.42 -1.35
C SER A 251 -4.97 7.93 -0.95
N SER A 252 -4.56 7.64 0.29
CA SER A 252 -4.49 6.24 0.78
C SER A 252 -5.83 5.52 0.65
N GLY A 253 -5.82 4.31 0.13
CA GLY A 253 -6.99 3.45 0.01
C GLY A 253 -7.09 2.45 1.14
N PHE A 254 -8.28 2.30 1.72
CA PHE A 254 -8.56 1.30 2.75
C PHE A 254 -9.07 0.02 2.11
N ALA A 255 -8.48 -1.10 2.51
CA ALA A 255 -8.79 -2.41 1.97
C ALA A 255 -8.91 -3.45 3.09
N TYR A 256 -9.85 -4.37 2.95
CA TYR A 256 -9.97 -5.55 3.81
C TYR A 256 -9.37 -6.80 3.12
N ALA A 257 -9.06 -7.82 3.89
CA ALA A 257 -8.55 -9.09 3.34
C ALA A 257 -9.68 -9.85 2.63
N HIS A 258 -9.45 -10.31 1.38
CA HIS A 258 -10.44 -10.98 0.52
C HIS A 258 -11.10 -12.21 1.15
N ASP A 259 -10.43 -12.84 2.12
CA ASP A 259 -10.86 -14.08 2.78
C ASP A 259 -11.77 -13.86 4.00
N LEU A 260 -12.23 -12.65 4.24
CA LEU A 260 -13.22 -12.38 5.29
C LEU A 260 -14.58 -12.95 4.92
N LYS A 261 -15.35 -13.40 5.92
CA LYS A 261 -16.77 -13.71 5.69
C LYS A 261 -17.48 -12.47 5.08
N PRO A 262 -18.35 -12.65 4.08
CA PRO A 262 -19.07 -11.55 3.43
C PRO A 262 -19.79 -10.63 4.43
N GLU A 263 -20.42 -11.19 5.47
CA GLU A 263 -21.13 -10.43 6.50
C GLU A 263 -20.21 -9.51 7.28
N LEU A 264 -18.98 -9.97 7.57
CA LEU A 264 -17.98 -9.15 8.26
C LEU A 264 -17.43 -8.06 7.31
N ALA A 265 -17.18 -8.39 6.04
CA ALA A 265 -16.72 -7.42 5.04
C ALA A 265 -17.74 -6.29 4.85
N GLU A 266 -19.03 -6.62 4.70
CA GLU A 266 -20.09 -5.61 4.61
C GLU A 266 -20.24 -4.80 5.90
N LYS A 267 -20.12 -5.44 7.07
CA LYS A 267 -20.14 -4.73 8.35
C LYS A 267 -18.98 -3.74 8.49
N LEU A 268 -17.78 -4.13 8.04
CA LEU A 268 -16.62 -3.22 8.02
C LEU A 268 -16.87 -2.01 7.13
N LYS A 269 -17.36 -2.21 5.88
CA LYS A 269 -17.70 -1.12 4.97
C LYS A 269 -18.69 -0.15 5.61
N GLN A 270 -19.79 -0.68 6.21
CA GLN A 270 -20.78 0.13 6.88
C GLN A 270 -20.16 0.96 8.02
N CYS A 271 -19.33 0.32 8.87
CA CYS A 271 -18.67 1.01 9.98
C CYS A 271 -17.74 2.13 9.50
N PHE A 272 -17.07 1.96 8.36
CA PHE A 272 -16.25 3.02 7.76
C PHE A 272 -17.13 4.17 7.26
N TYR A 273 -18.17 3.90 6.50
CA TYR A 273 -19.01 4.95 5.89
C TYR A 273 -19.85 5.71 6.90
N ASP A 274 -20.20 5.10 8.03
CA ASP A 274 -20.94 5.75 9.12
C ASP A 274 -20.05 6.64 10.00
N PHE A 275 -18.73 6.45 9.95
CA PHE A 275 -17.81 7.20 10.79
C PHE A 275 -17.63 8.63 10.28
N ARG A 276 -17.82 9.61 11.18
CA ARG A 276 -17.49 11.02 10.93
C ARG A 276 -16.24 11.37 11.73
N PHE A 277 -15.29 11.99 11.08
CA PHE A 277 -14.02 12.34 11.70
C PHE A 277 -14.27 13.43 12.76
N PRO A 278 -13.77 13.26 13.98
CA PRO A 278 -13.79 14.34 14.97
C PRO A 278 -12.89 15.49 14.52
N PRO A 279 -13.07 16.72 15.08
CA PRO A 279 -12.36 17.93 14.61
C PRO A 279 -10.84 17.79 14.52
N ASP A 280 -10.20 17.13 15.49
CA ASP A 280 -8.75 16.90 15.47
C ASP A 280 -8.33 15.99 14.30
N MET A 281 -9.11 14.96 14.01
CA MET A 281 -8.86 14.05 12.88
C MET A 281 -9.10 14.77 11.55
N VAL A 282 -10.12 15.63 11.43
CA VAL A 282 -10.35 16.50 10.26
C VAL A 282 -9.13 17.40 10.03
N LYS A 283 -8.59 17.99 11.08
CA LYS A 283 -7.38 18.81 11.00
C LYS A 283 -6.15 17.99 10.57
N ASP A 284 -6.00 16.77 11.13
CA ASP A 284 -4.89 15.87 10.79
C ASP A 284 -4.95 15.37 9.34
N PHE A 285 -6.13 15.33 8.73
CA PHE A 285 -6.33 14.89 7.34
C PHE A 285 -6.79 16.02 6.39
N GLU A 286 -6.37 17.26 6.67
CA GLU A 286 -6.53 18.43 5.77
C GLU A 286 -7.96 18.73 5.32
N GLY A 287 -8.94 18.45 6.17
CA GLY A 287 -10.35 18.73 5.90
C GLY A 287 -11.16 17.51 5.46
N ASP A 288 -10.53 16.35 5.23
CA ASP A 288 -11.26 15.10 5.10
C ASP A 288 -12.08 14.83 6.37
N ASP A 289 -13.38 14.57 6.23
CA ASP A 289 -14.31 14.45 7.37
C ASP A 289 -14.97 13.07 7.47
N ARG A 290 -14.69 12.18 6.50
CA ARG A 290 -15.28 10.85 6.41
C ARG A 290 -14.45 9.90 5.53
N PHE A 291 -14.89 8.65 5.50
CA PHE A 291 -14.49 7.70 4.47
C PHE A 291 -15.53 7.70 3.34
N ALA A 292 -15.05 7.84 2.10
CA ALA A 292 -15.85 7.79 0.89
C ALA A 292 -15.63 6.47 0.15
N PRO A 293 -16.67 5.87 -0.48
CA PRO A 293 -16.55 4.63 -1.23
C PRO A 293 -15.68 4.81 -2.47
N ILE A 294 -14.89 3.77 -2.77
CA ILE A 294 -14.06 3.66 -3.98
C ILE A 294 -14.16 2.26 -4.58
N THR A 295 -13.72 2.15 -5.84
CA THR A 295 -13.44 0.88 -6.52
C THR A 295 -12.02 0.87 -7.04
N TYR A 296 -11.31 -0.25 -6.93
CA TYR A 296 -9.95 -0.35 -7.42
C TYR A 296 -9.86 -0.18 -8.94
N LEU A 297 -10.83 -0.75 -9.66
CA LEU A 297 -10.89 -0.69 -11.11
C LEU A 297 -10.92 0.76 -11.63
N LYS A 298 -11.76 1.62 -11.05
CA LYS A 298 -11.97 3.00 -11.51
C LYS A 298 -11.00 3.98 -10.86
N ASP A 299 -10.99 3.99 -9.52
CA ASP A 299 -10.37 5.10 -8.77
C ASP A 299 -8.85 4.97 -8.69
N TRP A 300 -8.28 3.75 -8.95
CA TRP A 300 -6.84 3.51 -9.05
C TRP A 300 -6.30 3.40 -10.48
N ALA A 301 -7.10 3.68 -11.50
CA ALA A 301 -6.68 3.55 -12.90
C ALA A 301 -5.44 4.40 -13.23
N ILE A 302 -5.40 5.66 -12.78
CA ILE A 302 -4.23 6.54 -12.97
C ILE A 302 -2.97 6.02 -12.26
N VAL A 303 -3.13 5.41 -11.08
CA VAL A 303 -2.02 4.87 -10.30
C VAL A 303 -1.45 3.60 -10.97
N ARG A 304 -2.31 2.73 -11.50
CA ARG A 304 -1.87 1.57 -12.29
C ARG A 304 -1.13 2.00 -13.55
N LYS A 305 -1.62 3.04 -14.25
CA LYS A 305 -0.91 3.60 -15.40
C LYS A 305 0.47 4.13 -15.01
N VAL A 306 0.59 4.88 -13.93
CA VAL A 306 1.89 5.37 -13.41
C VAL A 306 2.82 4.20 -13.08
N ALA A 307 2.32 3.12 -12.49
CA ALA A 307 3.12 1.94 -12.20
C ALA A 307 3.68 1.30 -13.47
N GLU A 308 2.85 1.13 -14.51
CA GLU A 308 3.28 0.62 -15.82
C GLU A 308 4.33 1.55 -16.47
N ASP A 309 4.04 2.84 -16.58
CA ASP A 309 4.91 3.84 -17.21
C ASP A 309 6.26 3.98 -16.47
N SER A 310 6.28 3.74 -15.16
CA SER A 310 7.50 3.73 -14.34
C SER A 310 8.37 2.48 -14.52
N GLY A 311 7.90 1.48 -15.29
CA GLY A 311 8.54 0.15 -15.40
C GLY A 311 8.40 -0.70 -14.13
N THR A 312 7.40 -0.40 -13.29
CA THR A 312 7.14 -1.11 -12.04
C THR A 312 5.66 -1.56 -11.98
N PRO A 313 5.20 -2.42 -12.92
CA PRO A 313 3.83 -2.93 -12.91
C PRO A 313 3.55 -3.70 -11.61
N TYR A 314 2.28 -3.73 -11.18
CA TYR A 314 1.89 -4.37 -9.92
C TYR A 314 1.85 -5.90 -10.02
N ASN A 315 2.96 -6.51 -10.43
CA ASN A 315 3.13 -7.96 -10.49
C ASN A 315 4.18 -8.47 -9.48
N LYS A 316 4.25 -9.79 -9.32
CA LYS A 316 5.12 -10.47 -8.37
C LYS A 316 6.60 -10.10 -8.53
N ALA A 317 7.10 -10.10 -9.77
CA ALA A 317 8.51 -9.80 -10.03
C ALA A 317 8.87 -8.34 -9.66
N ALA A 318 7.97 -7.39 -9.92
CA ALA A 318 8.16 -6.01 -9.50
C ALA A 318 8.04 -5.87 -7.97
N TYR A 319 7.08 -6.55 -7.34
CA TYR A 319 6.94 -6.54 -5.88
C TYR A 319 8.20 -7.04 -5.18
N GLU A 320 8.71 -8.22 -5.55
CA GLU A 320 9.92 -8.81 -4.97
C GLU A 320 11.13 -7.88 -5.13
N ARG A 321 11.28 -7.26 -6.30
CA ARG A 321 12.35 -6.29 -6.56
C ARG A 321 12.24 -5.03 -5.68
N GLU A 322 11.05 -4.46 -5.55
CA GLU A 322 10.85 -3.25 -4.76
C GLU A 322 10.95 -3.53 -3.23
N ALA A 323 10.47 -4.68 -2.77
CA ALA A 323 10.64 -5.13 -1.39
C ALA A 323 12.12 -5.35 -1.02
N ALA A 324 12.91 -5.95 -1.93
CA ALA A 324 14.35 -6.11 -1.74
C ALA A 324 15.08 -4.76 -1.67
N ARG A 325 14.71 -3.78 -2.50
CA ARG A 325 15.25 -2.42 -2.45
C ARG A 325 14.90 -1.69 -1.14
N GLU A 326 13.68 -1.86 -0.65
CA GLU A 326 13.23 -1.29 0.63
C GLU A 326 14.05 -1.87 1.80
N ALA A 327 14.24 -3.19 1.82
CA ALA A 327 15.04 -3.88 2.83
C ALA A 327 16.52 -3.44 2.78
N GLU A 328 17.10 -3.29 1.60
CA GLU A 328 18.48 -2.80 1.42
C GLU A 328 18.62 -1.34 1.91
N ALA A 329 17.67 -0.49 1.59
CA ALA A 329 17.67 0.91 2.05
C ALA A 329 17.60 1.01 3.58
N ALA A 330 16.74 0.19 4.22
CA ALA A 330 16.64 0.11 5.67
C ALA A 330 17.95 -0.38 6.31
N ARG A 331 18.60 -1.40 5.75
CA ARG A 331 19.89 -1.92 6.22
C ARG A 331 20.99 -0.86 6.15
N LYS A 332 21.14 -0.18 5.01
CA LYS A 332 22.15 0.89 4.83
C LYS A 332 21.96 2.03 5.84
N LYS A 333 20.70 2.36 6.15
CA LYS A 333 20.37 3.38 7.16
C LYS A 333 20.80 2.93 8.55
N ALA A 334 20.51 1.70 8.95
CA ALA A 334 20.92 1.15 10.24
C ALA A 334 22.44 1.10 10.38
N GLU A 335 23.17 0.69 9.33
CA GLU A 335 24.64 0.68 9.31
C GLU A 335 25.25 2.09 9.39
N GLY A 336 24.60 3.09 8.75
CA GLY A 336 25.03 4.49 8.82
C GLY A 336 24.84 5.13 10.20
N GLN A 337 23.81 4.70 10.94
CA GLN A 337 23.55 5.17 12.31
C GLN A 337 24.41 4.47 13.37
N ALA A 338 24.98 3.31 13.07
CA ALA A 338 25.83 2.53 13.97
C ALA A 338 27.32 2.95 13.91
N LYS A 339 27.70 3.87 13.03
CA LYS A 339 29.06 4.42 13.00
C LYS A 339 29.13 5.60 13.96
N PRO A 340 30.05 5.58 14.97
CA PRO A 340 30.23 6.62 15.95
C PRO A 340 30.69 7.94 15.32
#